data_399e6f6c00e6bfd9bd14bbd6855a807e
#
_entry.id   399e6f6c00e6bfd9bd14bbd6855a807e
#
_cell.length_a   1.000
_cell.length_b   1.000
_cell.length_c   1.000
_cell.angle_alpha   90.00
_cell.angle_beta   90.00
_cell.angle_gamma   90.00
#
_symmetry.space_group_name_H-M   'P 1'
#
loop_
_entity.id
_entity.type
_entity.pdbx_description
1 polymer ?
#
loop_
_entity_poly.entity_id
_entity_poly.type
_entity_poly.pdbx_seq_one_letter_code
_entity_poly.pdbx_strand_id
1 'polypeptide(L)'
;MHNTYRHTANGRPSHERVMNAVRQMRRYGVEFNALVVLNPVNVKQPERLYDYFLSNGIYYLQFIPLAEMDAEGHVAPFSITAEQYGDFLCAIFDRWLVDGRPTAYVRLFDEMLIRYVRGEFPSCTLRDACNSYVVIEHNGDVYACDFFVEPSWHLGNLLETPLAEIVRSEKFQGFAARKRNLPDLCEQCPWLTFCFGGCPILI
;
A
#
# COMPACT_ATOMS: atom_id res chain seq x y z
N MET A 1 5.38 19.11 -6.38
CA MET A 1 4.84 17.75 -6.22
C MET A 1 3.74 17.69 -5.14
N HIS A 2 4.05 17.81 -3.83
CA HIS A 2 3.08 17.61 -2.75
C HIS A 2 1.85 18.53 -2.87
N ASN A 3 2.07 19.82 -3.02
CA ASN A 3 1.01 20.83 -3.08
C ASN A 3 0.19 20.82 -4.38
N THR A 4 0.44 19.94 -5.33
CA THR A 4 -0.41 19.79 -6.52
C THR A 4 -1.76 19.17 -6.17
N TYR A 5 -1.75 18.21 -5.22
CA TYR A 5 -2.94 17.47 -4.81
C TYR A 5 -3.28 17.59 -3.32
N ARG A 6 -2.36 18.11 -2.50
CA ARG A 6 -2.53 18.17 -1.03
C ARG A 6 -2.63 19.60 -0.54
N HIS A 7 -3.83 19.97 -0.15
CA HIS A 7 -4.16 21.28 0.40
C HIS A 7 -4.82 21.15 1.77
N THR A 8 -4.78 22.23 2.54
CA THR A 8 -5.61 22.37 3.75
C THR A 8 -7.07 22.55 3.36
N ALA A 9 -8.00 22.40 4.32
CA ALA A 9 -9.44 22.65 4.09
C ALA A 9 -9.73 24.04 3.47
N ASN A 10 -8.84 25.03 3.71
CA ASN A 10 -8.95 26.39 3.18
C ASN A 10 -8.20 26.56 1.83
N GLY A 11 -7.84 25.49 1.14
CA GLY A 11 -7.17 25.52 -0.17
C GLY A 11 -5.70 25.94 -0.14
N ARG A 12 -5.06 26.12 1.04
CA ARG A 12 -3.66 26.52 1.14
C ARG A 12 -2.72 25.32 1.00
N PRO A 13 -1.48 25.53 0.47
CA PRO A 13 -0.44 24.49 0.44
C PRO A 13 -0.21 23.85 1.81
N SER A 14 -0.10 22.53 1.86
CA SER A 14 0.02 21.79 3.13
C SER A 14 1.42 21.23 3.41
N HIS A 15 2.35 21.27 2.45
CA HIS A 15 3.68 20.67 2.57
C HIS A 15 4.46 21.18 3.78
N GLU A 16 4.54 22.50 3.98
CA GLU A 16 5.29 23.10 5.10
C GLU A 16 4.72 22.65 6.46
N ARG A 17 3.40 22.51 6.55
CA ARG A 17 2.71 21.99 7.75
C ARG A 17 3.11 20.53 8.04
N VAL A 18 3.21 19.70 7.01
CA VAL A 18 3.67 18.30 7.13
C VAL A 18 5.13 18.26 7.59
N MET A 19 6.01 19.09 7.00
CA MET A 19 7.41 19.12 7.38
C MET A 19 7.62 19.68 8.79
N ASN A 20 6.77 20.60 9.24
CA ASN A 20 6.74 21.03 10.64
C ASN A 20 6.39 19.87 11.58
N ALA A 21 5.40 19.07 11.25
CA ALA A 21 5.05 17.88 12.03
C ALA A 21 6.21 16.87 12.08
N VAL A 22 6.88 16.62 10.96
CA VAL A 22 8.10 15.78 10.90
C VAL A 22 9.19 16.30 11.84
N ARG A 23 9.46 17.61 11.83
CA ARG A 23 10.43 18.23 12.75
C ARG A 23 10.05 18.04 14.22
N GLN A 24 8.77 18.17 14.56
CA GLN A 24 8.29 17.93 15.93
C GLN A 24 8.41 16.45 16.33
N MET A 25 7.99 15.52 15.49
CA MET A 25 8.13 14.08 15.76
C MET A 25 9.57 13.73 16.09
N ARG A 26 10.54 14.21 15.29
CA ARG A 26 11.97 14.01 15.58
C ARG A 26 12.43 14.63 16.88
N ARG A 27 12.01 15.86 17.15
CA ARG A 27 12.36 16.56 18.39
C ARG A 27 11.95 15.75 19.64
N TYR A 28 10.86 15.03 19.55
CA TYR A 28 10.32 14.22 20.65
C TYR A 28 10.65 12.72 20.54
N GLY A 29 11.51 12.32 19.61
CA GLY A 29 11.90 10.93 19.43
C GLY A 29 10.78 10.00 18.99
N VAL A 30 9.76 10.55 18.30
CA VAL A 30 8.64 9.75 17.78
C VAL A 30 9.07 9.10 16.47
N GLU A 31 8.96 7.77 16.40
CA GLU A 31 9.17 7.02 15.17
C GLU A 31 8.00 7.23 14.19
N PHE A 32 8.33 7.35 12.93
CA PHE A 32 7.33 7.50 11.86
C PHE A 32 7.85 6.96 10.53
N ASN A 33 6.92 6.60 9.67
CA ASN A 33 7.19 6.28 8.27
C ASN A 33 6.45 7.27 7.34
N ALA A 34 6.94 7.43 6.12
CA ALA A 34 6.27 8.21 5.10
C ALA A 34 5.50 7.30 4.15
N LEU A 35 4.18 7.47 4.10
CA LEU A 35 3.31 6.88 3.08
C LEU A 35 3.26 7.85 1.89
N VAL A 36 3.78 7.42 0.77
CA VAL A 36 3.98 8.24 -0.42
C VAL A 36 3.04 7.78 -1.53
N VAL A 37 1.92 8.47 -1.69
CA VAL A 37 0.99 8.18 -2.79
C VAL A 37 1.60 8.66 -4.10
N LEU A 38 1.81 7.74 -5.03
CA LEU A 38 2.32 8.02 -6.37
C LEU A 38 1.17 8.43 -7.29
N ASN A 39 1.38 9.54 -7.98
CA ASN A 39 0.42 10.16 -8.90
C ASN A 39 1.16 10.61 -10.18
N PRO A 40 0.49 11.06 -11.25
CA PRO A 40 1.12 11.40 -12.53
C PRO A 40 2.20 12.49 -12.47
N VAL A 41 2.28 13.24 -11.36
CA VAL A 41 3.31 14.30 -11.19
C VAL A 41 4.59 13.75 -10.58
N ASN A 42 4.48 12.97 -9.49
CA ASN A 42 5.66 12.53 -8.74
C ASN A 42 6.24 11.21 -9.26
N VAL A 43 5.45 10.36 -9.90
CA VAL A 43 5.93 9.09 -10.49
C VAL A 43 7.01 9.32 -11.57
N LYS A 44 7.01 10.47 -12.20
CA LYS A 44 7.99 10.88 -13.25
C LYS A 44 9.33 11.36 -12.70
N GLN A 45 9.52 11.43 -11.38
CA GLN A 45 10.71 11.98 -10.75
C GLN A 45 11.16 11.11 -9.56
N PRO A 46 11.40 9.80 -9.79
CA PRO A 46 11.70 8.84 -8.71
C PRO A 46 12.96 9.24 -7.92
N GLU A 47 14.07 9.54 -8.58
CA GLU A 47 15.35 9.82 -7.92
C GLU A 47 15.24 11.11 -7.09
N ARG A 48 14.64 12.17 -7.66
CA ARG A 48 14.43 13.43 -6.96
C ARG A 48 13.55 13.26 -5.72
N LEU A 49 12.54 12.41 -5.82
CA LEU A 49 11.63 12.12 -4.71
C LEU A 49 12.37 11.35 -3.62
N TYR A 50 13.14 10.35 -3.98
CA TYR A 50 13.93 9.53 -3.06
C TYR A 50 14.99 10.38 -2.33
N ASP A 51 15.79 11.13 -3.09
CA ASP A 51 16.82 12.03 -2.54
C ASP A 51 16.22 13.08 -1.59
N TYR A 52 15.03 13.57 -1.91
CA TYR A 52 14.31 14.49 -1.03
C TYR A 52 14.02 13.86 0.34
N PHE A 53 13.55 12.61 0.39
CA PHE A 53 13.29 11.93 1.67
C PHE A 53 14.59 11.72 2.45
N LEU A 54 15.63 11.19 1.82
CA LEU A 54 16.91 10.95 2.48
C LEU A 54 17.55 12.25 3.01
N SER A 55 17.58 13.31 2.19
CA SER A 55 18.13 14.61 2.60
C SER A 55 17.35 15.26 3.75
N ASN A 56 16.08 14.91 3.90
CA ASN A 56 15.27 15.28 5.06
C ASN A 56 15.33 14.25 6.19
N GLY A 57 16.20 13.22 6.12
CA GLY A 57 16.37 12.17 7.12
C GLY A 57 15.12 11.29 7.30
N ILE A 58 14.28 11.11 6.29
CA ILE A 58 13.12 10.23 6.29
C ILE A 58 13.55 8.93 5.63
N TYR A 59 13.79 7.90 6.42
CA TYR A 59 14.39 6.65 5.98
C TYR A 59 13.41 5.47 5.95
N TYR A 60 12.16 5.63 6.38
CA TYR A 60 11.13 4.60 6.33
C TYR A 60 10.05 5.02 5.33
N LEU A 61 10.03 4.34 4.17
CA LEU A 61 9.25 4.74 3.01
C LEU A 61 8.30 3.63 2.56
N GLN A 62 7.07 3.99 2.24
CA GLN A 62 6.12 3.13 1.55
C GLN A 62 5.56 3.86 0.34
N PHE A 63 5.86 3.37 -0.86
CA PHE A 63 5.32 3.90 -2.11
C PHE A 63 4.00 3.19 -2.44
N ILE A 64 2.92 3.96 -2.57
CA ILE A 64 1.56 3.46 -2.79
C ILE A 64 1.11 3.96 -4.16
N PRO A 65 0.86 3.09 -5.15
CA PRO A 65 0.33 3.52 -6.45
C PRO A 65 -1.09 4.04 -6.28
N LEU A 66 -1.38 5.20 -6.86
CA LEU A 66 -2.74 5.69 -6.96
C LEU A 66 -3.40 5.01 -8.16
N ALA A 67 -4.35 4.12 -7.89
CA ALA A 67 -5.06 3.32 -8.87
C ALA A 67 -6.55 3.35 -8.53
N GLU A 68 -7.22 4.44 -8.95
CA GLU A 68 -8.64 4.66 -8.70
C GLU A 68 -9.42 4.55 -10.01
N MET A 69 -10.66 4.07 -9.91
CA MET A 69 -11.63 4.09 -10.99
C MET A 69 -12.65 5.21 -10.74
N ASP A 70 -13.20 5.76 -11.80
CA ASP A 70 -14.36 6.65 -11.71
C ASP A 70 -15.67 5.84 -11.54
N ALA A 71 -16.79 6.53 -11.40
CA ALA A 71 -18.09 5.90 -11.20
C ALA A 71 -18.53 5.04 -12.41
N GLU A 72 -17.99 5.29 -13.57
CA GLU A 72 -18.22 4.59 -14.84
C GLU A 72 -17.26 3.40 -15.05
N GLY A 73 -16.29 3.19 -14.14
CA GLY A 73 -15.30 2.12 -14.21
C GLY A 73 -14.10 2.42 -15.11
N HIS A 74 -13.85 3.68 -15.48
CA HIS A 74 -12.65 4.09 -16.18
C HIS A 74 -11.54 4.45 -15.19
N VAL A 75 -10.29 4.28 -15.59
CA VAL A 75 -9.14 4.71 -14.78
C VAL A 75 -9.17 6.23 -14.58
N ALA A 76 -9.21 6.66 -13.32
CA ALA A 76 -9.28 8.08 -13.00
C ALA A 76 -8.02 8.84 -13.52
N PRO A 77 -8.16 10.08 -14.02
CA PRO A 77 -7.04 10.82 -14.63
C PRO A 77 -5.86 11.11 -13.71
N PHE A 78 -6.04 10.99 -12.42
CA PHE A 78 -4.98 11.17 -11.41
C PHE A 78 -4.31 9.84 -11.00
N SER A 79 -4.74 8.72 -11.57
CA SER A 79 -4.13 7.40 -11.39
C SER A 79 -2.86 7.24 -12.22
N ILE A 80 -2.02 6.29 -11.83
CA ILE A 80 -0.84 5.89 -12.59
C ILE A 80 -1.04 4.50 -13.19
N THR A 81 -0.32 4.20 -14.27
CA THR A 81 -0.34 2.87 -14.88
C THR A 81 0.57 1.90 -14.14
N ALA A 82 0.36 0.59 -14.34
CA ALA A 82 1.24 -0.45 -13.82
C ALA A 82 2.68 -0.31 -14.33
N GLU A 83 2.85 0.08 -15.61
CA GLU A 83 4.15 0.35 -16.23
C GLU A 83 4.87 1.51 -15.54
N GLN A 84 4.18 2.65 -15.35
CA GLN A 84 4.73 3.79 -14.62
C GLN A 84 5.16 3.44 -13.20
N TYR A 85 4.40 2.58 -12.53
CA TYR A 85 4.75 2.11 -11.19
C TYR A 85 5.98 1.19 -11.23
N GLY A 86 6.06 0.28 -12.19
CA GLY A 86 7.21 -0.60 -12.39
C GLY A 86 8.50 0.19 -12.66
N ASP A 87 8.47 1.12 -13.61
CA ASP A 87 9.61 1.98 -13.96
C ASP A 87 10.07 2.81 -12.75
N PHE A 88 9.12 3.37 -12.01
CA PHE A 88 9.40 4.09 -10.77
C PHE A 88 10.12 3.21 -9.75
N LEU A 89 9.64 2.00 -9.52
CA LEU A 89 10.24 1.08 -8.56
C LEU A 89 11.64 0.64 -8.99
N CYS A 90 11.87 0.38 -10.27
CA CYS A 90 13.21 0.06 -10.79
C CYS A 90 14.19 1.21 -10.54
N ALA A 91 13.81 2.44 -10.87
CA ALA A 91 14.66 3.62 -10.62
C ALA A 91 14.93 3.85 -9.12
N ILE A 92 13.93 3.60 -8.24
CA ILE A 92 14.14 3.64 -6.79
C ILE A 92 15.08 2.53 -6.33
N PHE A 93 14.94 1.31 -6.88
CA PHE A 93 15.78 0.18 -6.49
C PHE A 93 17.26 0.45 -6.75
N ASP A 94 17.60 1.04 -7.91
CA ASP A 94 18.98 1.40 -8.27
C ASP A 94 19.59 2.44 -7.31
N ARG A 95 18.76 3.31 -6.74
CA ARG A 95 19.18 4.30 -5.72
C ARG A 95 19.20 3.72 -4.30
N TRP A 96 18.33 2.76 -4.05
CA TRP A 96 18.17 2.13 -2.75
C TRP A 96 19.34 1.19 -2.42
N LEU A 97 19.81 0.40 -3.40
CA LEU A 97 20.88 -0.57 -3.22
C LEU A 97 22.22 0.00 -3.71
N VAL A 98 23.04 0.51 -2.79
CA VAL A 98 24.36 1.05 -3.09
C VAL A 98 25.43 0.15 -2.46
N ASP A 99 26.36 -0.35 -3.26
CA ASP A 99 27.42 -1.28 -2.83
C ASP A 99 26.87 -2.48 -2.03
N GLY A 100 25.72 -3.02 -2.45
CA GLY A 100 25.04 -4.15 -1.81
C GLY A 100 24.37 -3.80 -0.46
N ARG A 101 24.21 -2.53 -0.14
CA ARG A 101 23.60 -2.06 1.11
C ARG A 101 22.41 -1.16 0.85
N PRO A 102 21.27 -1.42 1.50
CA PRO A 102 20.12 -0.51 1.47
C PRO A 102 20.46 0.85 2.09
N THR A 103 20.04 1.94 1.43
CA THR A 103 20.23 3.31 1.93
C THR A 103 19.07 3.80 2.80
N ALA A 104 17.92 3.10 2.76
CA ALA A 104 16.73 3.34 3.55
C ALA A 104 15.91 2.07 3.69
N TYR A 105 14.92 2.05 4.57
CA TYR A 105 13.86 1.04 4.59
C TYR A 105 12.80 1.41 3.55
N VAL A 106 12.66 0.60 2.49
CA VAL A 106 11.58 0.72 1.50
C VAL A 106 10.70 -0.51 1.63
N ARG A 107 9.51 -0.34 2.19
CA ARG A 107 8.65 -1.44 2.63
C ARG A 107 8.53 -2.57 1.60
N LEU A 108 8.23 -2.25 0.34
CA LEU A 108 8.07 -3.27 -0.69
C LEU A 108 9.35 -4.05 -0.93
N PHE A 109 10.51 -3.40 -0.98
CA PHE A 109 11.79 -4.07 -1.24
C PHE A 109 12.21 -4.97 -0.08
N ASP A 110 12.03 -4.48 1.15
CA ASP A 110 12.32 -5.26 2.35
C ASP A 110 11.38 -6.47 2.47
N GLU A 111 10.09 -6.30 2.18
CA GLU A 111 9.11 -7.40 2.14
C GLU A 111 9.46 -8.43 1.05
N MET A 112 9.88 -7.98 -0.13
CA MET A 112 10.32 -8.87 -1.20
C MET A 112 11.60 -9.61 -0.86
N LEU A 113 12.57 -8.98 -0.21
CA LEU A 113 13.77 -9.65 0.29
C LEU A 113 13.44 -10.71 1.35
N ILE A 114 12.57 -10.40 2.30
CA ILE A 114 12.10 -11.36 3.32
C ILE A 114 11.45 -12.56 2.60
N ARG A 115 10.57 -12.29 1.66
CA ARG A 115 9.90 -13.33 0.88
C ARG A 115 10.91 -14.20 0.10
N TYR A 116 11.89 -13.58 -0.55
CA TYR A 116 12.88 -14.27 -1.35
C TYR A 116 13.86 -15.10 -0.51
N VAL A 117 14.38 -14.53 0.59
CA VAL A 117 15.43 -15.14 1.41
C VAL A 117 14.87 -16.14 2.41
N ARG A 118 13.72 -15.85 3.02
CA ARG A 118 13.14 -16.65 4.10
C ARG A 118 11.92 -17.46 3.71
N GLY A 119 11.30 -17.19 2.54
CA GLY A 119 10.04 -17.80 2.14
C GLY A 119 8.83 -17.34 2.97
N GLU A 120 8.99 -16.34 3.84
CA GLU A 120 7.96 -15.80 4.70
C GLU A 120 7.00 -14.88 3.92
N PHE A 121 5.81 -14.66 4.47
CA PHE A 121 4.79 -13.76 3.91
C PHE A 121 4.66 -12.51 4.79
N PRO A 122 5.50 -11.48 4.58
CA PRO A 122 5.55 -10.32 5.46
C PRO A 122 4.32 -9.41 5.35
N SER A 123 3.61 -9.46 4.23
CA SER A 123 2.39 -8.67 4.01
C SER A 123 1.28 -9.48 3.33
N CYS A 124 0.04 -9.01 3.45
CA CYS A 124 -1.12 -9.64 2.81
C CYS A 124 -1.05 -9.60 1.28
N THR A 125 -0.35 -8.61 0.71
CA THR A 125 -0.19 -8.47 -0.75
C THR A 125 0.62 -9.60 -1.37
N LEU A 126 1.54 -10.18 -0.62
CA LEU A 126 2.39 -11.31 -1.05
C LEU A 126 1.87 -12.68 -0.62
N ARG A 127 0.64 -12.78 -0.11
CA ARG A 127 -0.01 -14.04 0.28
C ARG A 127 -0.92 -14.57 -0.82
N ASP A 128 -1.20 -15.84 -0.75
CA ASP A 128 -2.12 -16.56 -1.64
C ASP A 128 -3.61 -16.41 -1.25
N ALA A 129 -3.90 -15.77 -0.12
CA ALA A 129 -5.25 -15.55 0.38
C ALA A 129 -5.40 -14.22 1.14
N CYS A 130 -6.59 -13.61 1.07
CA CYS A 130 -6.96 -12.38 1.76
C CYS A 130 -7.59 -12.66 3.14
N ASN A 131 -6.81 -13.22 4.08
CA ASN A 131 -7.29 -13.62 5.41
C ASN A 131 -6.36 -13.20 6.56
N SER A 132 -5.50 -12.20 6.34
CA SER A 132 -4.47 -11.83 7.30
C SER A 132 -5.00 -10.98 8.46
N TYR A 133 -6.09 -10.25 8.26
CA TYR A 133 -6.70 -9.35 9.25
C TYR A 133 -8.16 -9.06 8.88
N VAL A 134 -8.86 -8.40 9.78
CA VAL A 134 -10.18 -7.79 9.57
C VAL A 134 -10.14 -6.34 10.03
N VAL A 135 -11.09 -5.53 9.59
CA VAL A 135 -11.28 -4.15 10.05
C VAL A 135 -12.48 -4.12 10.98
N ILE A 136 -12.34 -3.39 12.08
CA ILE A 136 -13.38 -3.17 13.06
C ILE A 136 -13.67 -1.68 13.13
N GLU A 137 -14.90 -1.29 12.82
CA GLU A 137 -15.38 0.07 12.91
C GLU A 137 -15.76 0.44 14.36
N HIS A 138 -15.86 1.74 14.63
CA HIS A 138 -16.13 2.29 15.97
C HIS A 138 -17.47 1.82 16.59
N ASN A 139 -18.41 1.37 15.77
CA ASN A 139 -19.72 0.83 16.17
C ASN A 139 -19.71 -0.69 16.36
N GLY A 140 -18.56 -1.34 16.21
CA GLY A 140 -18.39 -2.79 16.34
C GLY A 140 -18.58 -3.58 15.04
N ASP A 141 -18.93 -2.94 13.92
CA ASP A 141 -19.04 -3.59 12.63
C ASP A 141 -17.67 -4.13 12.16
N VAL A 142 -17.67 -5.35 11.62
CA VAL A 142 -16.47 -6.02 11.16
C VAL A 142 -16.53 -6.18 9.64
N TYR A 143 -15.44 -5.78 8.98
CA TYR A 143 -15.28 -5.90 7.53
C TYR A 143 -14.06 -6.73 7.17
N ALA A 144 -14.08 -7.31 5.97
CA ALA A 144 -13.05 -8.25 5.52
C ALA A 144 -11.68 -7.58 5.26
N CYS A 145 -11.65 -6.29 4.89
CA CYS A 145 -10.43 -5.54 4.58
C CYS A 145 -10.73 -4.03 4.63
N ASP A 146 -9.71 -3.21 4.88
CA ASP A 146 -9.79 -1.74 4.87
C ASP A 146 -10.08 -1.14 3.48
N PHE A 147 -9.76 -1.84 2.40
CA PHE A 147 -10.16 -1.48 1.04
C PHE A 147 -11.60 -1.90 0.68
N PHE A 148 -12.26 -2.68 1.52
CA PHE A 148 -13.58 -3.26 1.26
C PHE A 148 -14.52 -3.02 2.45
N VAL A 149 -14.52 -1.79 2.97
CA VAL A 149 -15.47 -1.34 4.01
C VAL A 149 -16.77 -0.95 3.32
N GLU A 150 -17.52 -1.96 2.90
CA GLU A 150 -18.78 -1.84 2.16
C GLU A 150 -19.77 -2.94 2.57
N PRO A 151 -21.08 -2.76 2.36
CA PRO A 151 -22.10 -3.71 2.82
C PRO A 151 -21.91 -5.14 2.31
N SER A 152 -21.37 -5.31 1.11
CA SER A 152 -21.07 -6.62 0.50
C SER A 152 -20.06 -7.41 1.32
N TRP A 153 -19.14 -6.75 2.02
CA TRP A 153 -18.07 -7.36 2.82
C TRP A 153 -18.17 -7.06 4.33
N HIS A 154 -19.34 -6.62 4.78
CA HIS A 154 -19.69 -6.59 6.20
C HIS A 154 -19.85 -8.03 6.71
N LEU A 155 -19.04 -8.42 7.69
CA LEU A 155 -18.95 -9.79 8.21
C LEU A 155 -19.82 -10.03 9.44
N GLY A 156 -20.22 -8.97 10.16
CA GLY A 156 -21.00 -9.03 11.38
C GLY A 156 -20.62 -7.91 12.33
N ASN A 157 -21.15 -7.94 13.56
CA ASN A 157 -20.87 -6.96 14.59
C ASN A 157 -20.39 -7.63 15.88
N LEU A 158 -19.32 -7.12 16.49
CA LEU A 158 -18.72 -7.67 17.72
C LEU A 158 -19.61 -7.59 18.94
N LEU A 159 -20.62 -6.73 18.94
CA LEU A 159 -21.61 -6.66 20.03
C LEU A 159 -22.63 -7.82 19.97
N GLU A 160 -22.71 -8.50 18.82
CA GLU A 160 -23.68 -9.56 18.57
C GLU A 160 -23.01 -10.93 18.40
N THR A 161 -21.82 -10.97 17.77
CA THR A 161 -21.14 -12.21 17.38
C THR A 161 -19.67 -12.18 17.77
N PRO A 162 -19.15 -13.21 18.44
CA PRO A 162 -17.73 -13.30 18.78
C PRO A 162 -16.83 -13.25 17.54
N LEU A 163 -15.70 -12.54 17.63
CA LEU A 163 -14.73 -12.40 16.52
C LEU A 163 -14.30 -13.75 15.94
N ALA A 164 -14.14 -14.76 16.81
CA ALA A 164 -13.74 -16.10 16.38
C ALA A 164 -14.75 -16.80 15.45
N GLU A 165 -16.04 -16.47 15.56
CA GLU A 165 -17.09 -16.95 14.67
C GLU A 165 -17.10 -16.15 13.36
N ILE A 166 -16.97 -14.82 13.46
CA ILE A 166 -16.92 -13.92 12.31
C ILE A 166 -15.79 -14.32 11.35
N VAL A 167 -14.57 -14.55 11.85
CA VAL A 167 -13.42 -14.93 11.02
C VAL A 167 -13.47 -16.37 10.47
N ARG A 168 -14.37 -17.20 10.98
CA ARG A 168 -14.64 -18.54 10.45
C ARG A 168 -15.83 -18.57 9.50
N SER A 169 -16.55 -17.48 9.33
CA SER A 169 -17.75 -17.43 8.49
C SER A 169 -17.45 -17.77 7.04
N GLU A 170 -18.41 -18.37 6.35
CA GLU A 170 -18.32 -18.65 4.91
C GLU A 170 -18.05 -17.37 4.11
N LYS A 171 -18.62 -16.25 4.54
CA LYS A 171 -18.42 -14.95 3.90
C LYS A 171 -16.96 -14.50 3.95
N PHE A 172 -16.31 -14.62 5.10
CA PHE A 172 -14.88 -14.29 5.21
C PHE A 172 -13.99 -15.26 4.42
N GLN A 173 -14.33 -16.56 4.40
CA GLN A 173 -13.63 -17.55 3.57
C GLN A 173 -13.81 -17.26 2.07
N GLY A 174 -14.99 -16.83 1.65
CA GLY A 174 -15.25 -16.36 0.28
C GLY A 174 -14.41 -15.13 -0.08
N PHE A 175 -14.26 -14.18 0.84
CA PHE A 175 -13.35 -13.05 0.65
C PHE A 175 -11.89 -13.49 0.56
N ALA A 176 -11.46 -14.39 1.42
CA ALA A 176 -10.10 -14.94 1.41
C ALA A 176 -9.74 -15.58 0.05
N ALA A 177 -10.71 -16.23 -0.59
CA ALA A 177 -10.54 -16.92 -1.87
C ALA A 177 -10.44 -15.96 -3.08
N ARG A 178 -10.69 -14.66 -2.94
CA ARG A 178 -10.65 -13.71 -4.07
C ARG A 178 -9.33 -13.72 -4.84
N LYS A 179 -8.21 -13.95 -4.16
CA LYS A 179 -6.90 -14.07 -4.80
C LYS A 179 -6.70 -15.28 -5.70
N ARG A 180 -7.67 -16.19 -5.74
CA ARG A 180 -7.65 -17.35 -6.66
C ARG A 180 -8.19 -17.00 -8.05
N ASN A 181 -8.93 -15.90 -8.18
CA ASN A 181 -9.45 -15.42 -9.45
C ASN A 181 -8.45 -14.42 -10.04
N LEU A 182 -7.43 -14.95 -10.70
CA LEU A 182 -6.36 -14.16 -11.28
C LEU A 182 -6.64 -13.87 -12.76
N PRO A 183 -6.23 -12.70 -13.28
CA PRO A 183 -6.20 -12.46 -14.72
C PRO A 183 -5.24 -13.44 -15.43
N ASP A 184 -5.52 -13.77 -16.69
CA ASP A 184 -4.67 -14.65 -17.52
C ASP A 184 -3.19 -14.22 -17.52
N LEU A 185 -2.94 -12.91 -17.49
CA LEU A 185 -1.58 -12.36 -17.40
C LEU A 185 -0.85 -12.81 -16.13
N CYS A 186 -1.56 -12.92 -15.01
CA CYS A 186 -0.99 -13.40 -13.75
C CYS A 186 -0.77 -14.92 -13.78
N GLU A 187 -1.72 -15.68 -14.36
CA GLU A 187 -1.60 -17.14 -14.46
C GLU A 187 -0.41 -17.58 -15.28
N GLN A 188 -0.03 -16.81 -16.30
CA GLN A 188 1.13 -17.05 -17.16
C GLN A 188 2.42 -16.41 -16.62
N CYS A 189 2.37 -15.67 -15.55
CA CYS A 189 3.52 -14.94 -15.02
C CYS A 189 4.51 -15.87 -14.29
N PRO A 190 5.80 -15.85 -14.63
CA PRO A 190 6.81 -16.68 -13.96
C PRO A 190 7.01 -16.32 -12.48
N TRP A 191 6.53 -15.14 -12.05
CA TRP A 191 6.60 -14.66 -10.67
C TRP A 191 5.33 -14.93 -9.84
N LEU A 192 4.34 -15.64 -10.39
CA LEU A 192 3.06 -15.87 -9.71
C LEU A 192 3.25 -16.52 -8.33
N THR A 193 4.09 -17.53 -8.22
CA THR A 193 4.37 -18.23 -6.96
C THR A 193 5.06 -17.35 -5.91
N PHE A 194 5.56 -16.19 -6.33
CA PHE A 194 6.20 -15.22 -5.48
C PHE A 194 5.22 -14.13 -4.99
N CYS A 195 4.43 -13.54 -5.90
CA CYS A 195 3.57 -12.39 -5.60
C CYS A 195 2.06 -12.73 -5.48
N PHE A 196 1.62 -13.91 -5.97
CA PHE A 196 0.21 -14.33 -5.94
C PHE A 196 -0.77 -13.30 -6.51
N GLY A 197 -0.36 -12.55 -7.54
CA GLY A 197 -1.18 -11.52 -8.19
C GLY A 197 -1.26 -10.19 -7.44
N GLY A 198 -0.66 -10.05 -6.26
CA GLY A 198 -0.70 -8.80 -5.50
C GLY A 198 -2.02 -8.56 -4.75
N CYS A 199 -2.47 -7.32 -4.64
CA CYS A 199 -3.72 -6.98 -3.94
C CYS A 199 -4.92 -7.00 -4.90
N PRO A 200 -6.05 -7.68 -4.55
CA PRO A 200 -7.23 -7.74 -5.41
C PRO A 200 -7.90 -6.39 -5.73
N ILE A 201 -7.57 -5.33 -5.04
CA ILE A 201 -8.03 -3.97 -5.37
C ILE A 201 -7.27 -3.38 -6.58
N LEU A 202 -6.11 -3.95 -6.91
CA LEU A 202 -5.22 -3.46 -7.97
C LEU A 202 -5.23 -4.36 -9.22
N ILE A 203 -6.08 -5.39 -9.24
CA ILE A 203 -6.14 -6.41 -10.30
C ILE A 203 -7.41 -6.21 -11.11
#